data_333df613ecb83ca32b2bee4493a27af8
#
_entry.id   333df613ecb83ca32b2bee4493a27af8
#
_cell.length_a   1.000
_cell.length_b   1.000
_cell.length_c   1.000
_cell.angle_alpha   90.00
_cell.angle_beta   90.00
_cell.angle_gamma   90.00
#
_symmetry.space_group_name_H-M   'P 1'
#
loop_
_entity.id
_entity.type
_entity.pdbx_description
1 polymer ?
#
loop_
_entity_poly.entity_id
_entity_poly.type
_entity_poly.pdbx_seq_one_letter_code
_entity_poly.pdbx_strand_id
1 'polypeptide(L)'
;MKRQDISENQAKIVYLGIGSNLGDRKKNIEIAKSHLSENNLDFLSISSFYETPSWPDPKKPKFLNVVIKAKFCFDPESLLKICKKIEILLGRKKGKKNDPRICDIDIIDFNKKVLKVKNKLTLPHKFMHKRNFVLIPFFEIQKEWHHPIIKKILKA
;
A
#
# COMPACT_ATOMS: atom_id res chain seq x y z
N MET A 1 -5.02 -2.89 35.74
CA MET A 1 -4.98 -3.05 34.27
C MET A 1 -5.64 -1.83 33.66
N LYS A 2 -4.81 -0.97 33.06
CA LYS A 2 -5.39 0.13 32.28
C LYS A 2 -6.33 -0.50 31.27
N ARG A 3 -7.59 -0.07 31.23
CA ARG A 3 -8.42 -0.30 30.07
C ARG A 3 -7.64 0.26 28.89
N GLN A 4 -6.91 -0.60 28.21
CA GLN A 4 -6.47 -0.25 26.88
C GLN A 4 -7.74 0.18 26.17
N ASP A 5 -7.72 1.38 25.68
CA ASP A 5 -8.82 1.87 24.89
C ASP A 5 -9.13 0.82 23.84
N ILE A 6 -10.28 0.16 24.00
CA ILE A 6 -10.79 -0.81 23.04
C ILE A 6 -10.82 -0.15 21.64
N SER A 7 -10.94 1.18 21.59
CA SER A 7 -10.88 1.96 20.36
C SER A 7 -9.48 1.97 19.71
N GLU A 8 -8.39 1.91 20.47
CA GLU A 8 -7.03 1.87 19.91
C GLU A 8 -6.69 0.50 19.32
N ASN A 9 -7.30 -0.58 19.83
CA ASN A 9 -7.09 -1.94 19.38
C ASN A 9 -8.18 -2.45 18.44
N GLN A 10 -9.14 -1.58 18.06
CA GLN A 10 -10.13 -1.96 17.05
C GLN A 10 -9.48 -2.14 15.69
N ALA A 11 -9.90 -3.21 15.00
CA ALA A 11 -9.48 -3.46 13.64
C ALA A 11 -9.89 -2.31 12.74
N LYS A 12 -8.90 -1.73 12.06
CA LYS A 12 -9.08 -0.64 11.10
C LYS A 12 -8.92 -1.22 9.69
N ILE A 13 -9.70 -0.71 8.76
CA ILE A 13 -9.60 -1.11 7.36
C ILE A 13 -8.50 -0.30 6.71
N VAL A 14 -7.53 -1.00 6.16
CA VAL A 14 -6.38 -0.39 5.46
C VAL A 14 -6.31 -0.90 4.03
N TYR A 15 -5.77 -0.07 3.15
CA TYR A 15 -5.52 -0.44 1.75
C TYR A 15 -4.05 -0.25 1.45
N LEU A 16 -3.43 -1.29 0.92
CA LEU A 16 -2.02 -1.29 0.56
C LEU A 16 -1.85 -1.55 -0.93
N GLY A 17 -0.89 -0.87 -1.55
CA GLY A 17 -0.41 -1.20 -2.88
C GLY A 17 0.94 -1.87 -2.77
N ILE A 18 1.13 -3.00 -3.44
CA ILE A 18 2.43 -3.67 -3.54
C ILE A 18 2.83 -3.70 -4.99
N GLY A 19 4.03 -3.21 -5.29
CA GLY A 19 4.59 -3.22 -6.63
C GLY A 19 5.99 -3.80 -6.67
N SER A 20 6.35 -4.36 -7.82
CA SER A 20 7.69 -4.87 -8.10
C SER A 20 8.01 -4.66 -9.57
N ASN A 21 9.19 -4.12 -9.87
CA ASN A 21 9.66 -3.99 -11.26
C ASN A 21 11.10 -4.49 -11.45
N LEU A 22 11.58 -5.32 -10.53
CA LEU A 22 12.93 -5.89 -10.58
C LEU A 22 12.88 -7.37 -10.13
N GLY A 23 13.55 -8.24 -10.89
CA GLY A 23 13.60 -9.66 -10.59
C GLY A 23 12.31 -10.41 -10.88
N ASP A 24 12.02 -11.46 -10.12
CA ASP A 24 10.75 -12.20 -10.21
C ASP A 24 9.65 -11.46 -9.50
N ARG A 25 8.98 -10.59 -10.22
CA ARG A 25 7.99 -9.64 -9.68
C ARG A 25 6.86 -10.32 -8.93
N LYS A 26 6.29 -11.38 -9.51
CA LYS A 26 5.19 -12.12 -8.89
C LYS A 26 5.63 -12.77 -7.58
N LYS A 27 6.78 -13.43 -7.59
CA LYS A 27 7.36 -14.05 -6.39
C LYS A 27 7.66 -13.00 -5.31
N ASN A 28 8.21 -11.86 -5.70
CA ASN A 28 8.50 -10.77 -4.76
C ASN A 28 7.22 -10.28 -4.07
N ILE A 29 6.14 -10.12 -4.81
CA ILE A 29 4.84 -9.71 -4.25
C ILE A 29 4.30 -10.79 -3.31
N GLU A 30 4.38 -12.06 -3.67
CA GLU A 30 3.92 -13.16 -2.82
C GLU A 30 4.71 -13.24 -1.51
N ILE A 31 6.02 -13.02 -1.54
CA ILE A 31 6.85 -12.96 -0.34
C ILE A 31 6.46 -11.76 0.53
N ALA A 32 6.24 -10.60 -0.07
CA ALA A 32 5.80 -9.41 0.65
C ALA A 32 4.45 -9.64 1.34
N LYS A 33 3.50 -10.26 0.66
CA LYS A 33 2.19 -10.62 1.24
C LYS A 33 2.35 -11.54 2.45
N SER A 34 3.22 -12.53 2.35
CA SER A 34 3.50 -13.45 3.45
C SER A 34 4.02 -12.71 4.69
N HIS A 35 4.98 -11.81 4.49
CA HIS A 35 5.51 -11.00 5.60
C HIS A 35 4.46 -10.06 6.20
N LEU A 36 3.60 -9.47 5.37
CA LEU A 36 2.50 -8.64 5.85
C LEU A 36 1.54 -9.46 6.74
N SER A 37 1.18 -10.65 6.29
CA SER A 37 0.31 -11.54 7.06
C SER A 37 0.93 -11.91 8.41
N GLU A 38 2.21 -12.16 8.45
CA GLU A 38 2.96 -12.44 9.69
C GLU A 38 3.01 -11.23 10.63
N ASN A 39 2.83 -10.03 10.12
CA ASN A 39 2.84 -8.77 10.86
C ASN A 39 1.43 -8.22 11.14
N ASN A 40 0.48 -9.11 11.37
CA ASN A 40 -0.88 -8.79 11.83
C ASN A 40 -1.76 -8.07 10.78
N LEU A 41 -1.46 -8.20 9.50
CA LEU A 41 -2.36 -7.80 8.43
C LEU A 41 -3.28 -8.97 8.12
N ASP A 42 -4.56 -8.81 8.39
CA ASP A 42 -5.59 -9.80 8.08
C ASP A 42 -6.26 -9.43 6.75
N PHE A 43 -5.91 -10.16 5.68
CA PHE A 43 -6.36 -9.83 4.33
C PHE A 43 -7.84 -10.13 4.14
N LEU A 44 -8.58 -9.13 3.66
CA LEU A 44 -10.00 -9.23 3.33
C LEU A 44 -10.24 -9.42 1.84
N SER A 45 -9.46 -8.72 1.02
CA SER A 45 -9.55 -8.80 -0.44
C SER A 45 -8.20 -8.51 -1.05
N ILE A 46 -7.90 -9.16 -2.16
CA ILE A 46 -6.66 -8.95 -2.93
C ILE A 46 -7.08 -8.79 -4.39
N SER A 47 -6.58 -7.74 -5.04
CA SER A 47 -6.83 -7.53 -6.46
C SER A 47 -6.10 -8.56 -7.33
N SER A 48 -6.46 -8.64 -8.60
CA SER A 48 -5.64 -9.30 -9.62
C SER A 48 -4.30 -8.60 -9.77
N PHE A 49 -3.34 -9.24 -10.42
CA PHE A 49 -2.09 -8.60 -10.81
C PHE A 49 -2.33 -7.67 -12.00
N TYR A 50 -1.77 -6.47 -11.94
CA TYR A 50 -1.82 -5.49 -13.02
C TYR A 50 -0.41 -5.08 -13.40
N GLU A 51 -0.08 -5.22 -14.69
CA GLU A 51 1.19 -4.73 -15.22
C GLU A 51 1.01 -3.29 -15.69
N THR A 52 1.88 -2.40 -15.23
CA THR A 52 1.79 -0.96 -15.52
C THR A 52 3.16 -0.38 -15.85
N PRO A 53 3.21 0.66 -16.70
CA PRO A 53 4.45 1.39 -16.92
C PRO A 53 4.99 2.01 -15.62
N SER A 54 6.30 2.12 -15.52
CA SER A 54 6.94 2.89 -14.43
C SER A 54 6.49 4.35 -14.48
N TRP A 55 6.32 4.93 -13.31
CA TRP A 55 5.99 6.34 -13.17
C TRP A 55 7.04 7.01 -12.26
N PRO A 56 7.52 8.21 -12.57
CA PRO A 56 7.16 9.08 -13.71
C PRO A 56 7.86 8.74 -15.03
N ASP A 57 8.87 7.89 -15.05
CA ASP A 57 9.63 7.54 -16.24
C ASP A 57 9.18 6.19 -16.85
N PRO A 58 8.41 6.21 -17.96
CA PRO A 58 7.90 4.98 -18.57
C PRO A 58 8.99 4.14 -19.28
N LYS A 59 10.21 4.64 -19.40
CA LYS A 59 11.35 3.89 -19.96
C LYS A 59 11.92 2.87 -18.98
N LYS A 60 11.66 3.02 -17.69
CA LYS A 60 12.09 2.06 -16.66
C LYS A 60 11.24 0.79 -16.73
N PRO A 61 11.72 -0.35 -16.18
CA PRO A 61 10.98 -1.61 -16.21
C PRO A 61 9.55 -1.46 -15.66
N LYS A 62 8.62 -2.18 -16.30
CA LYS A 62 7.21 -2.16 -15.89
C LYS A 62 7.02 -2.76 -14.50
N PHE A 63 6.11 -2.17 -13.75
CA PHE A 63 5.66 -2.71 -12.47
C PHE A 63 4.62 -3.81 -12.66
N LEU A 64 4.69 -4.82 -11.80
CA LEU A 64 3.56 -5.66 -11.47
C LEU A 64 2.99 -5.16 -10.15
N ASN A 65 1.67 -4.94 -10.09
CA ASN A 65 1.02 -4.33 -8.92
C ASN A 65 -0.18 -5.14 -8.46
N VAL A 66 -0.41 -5.13 -7.15
CA VAL A 66 -1.66 -5.56 -6.54
C VAL A 66 -2.10 -4.53 -5.51
N VAL A 67 -3.41 -4.48 -5.23
CA VAL A 67 -3.96 -3.74 -4.10
C VAL A 67 -4.59 -4.73 -3.13
N ILE A 68 -4.36 -4.51 -1.84
CA ILE A 68 -4.86 -5.36 -0.77
C ILE A 68 -5.70 -4.53 0.18
N LYS A 69 -6.89 -5.05 0.51
CA LYS A 69 -7.71 -4.58 1.61
C LYS A 69 -7.47 -5.50 2.80
N ALA A 70 -7.14 -4.93 3.95
CA ALA A 70 -6.82 -5.70 5.15
C ALA A 70 -7.36 -5.03 6.41
N LYS A 71 -7.47 -5.83 7.48
CA LYS A 71 -7.68 -5.32 8.83
C LYS A 71 -6.33 -5.20 9.53
N PHE A 72 -6.17 -4.12 10.30
CA PHE A 72 -4.98 -3.86 11.09
C PHE A 72 -5.36 -3.16 12.40
N CYS A 73 -4.80 -3.61 13.52
CA CYS A 73 -5.22 -3.16 14.86
C CYS A 73 -4.33 -2.08 15.46
N PHE A 74 -3.23 -1.72 14.80
CA PHE A 74 -2.27 -0.75 15.33
C PHE A 74 -2.37 0.58 14.56
N ASP A 75 -1.46 1.51 14.83
CA ASP A 75 -1.51 2.84 14.25
C ASP A 75 -0.83 2.94 12.86
N PRO A 76 -1.02 4.05 12.13
CA PRO A 76 -0.43 4.22 10.80
C PRO A 76 1.10 4.18 10.80
N GLU A 77 1.75 4.71 11.83
CA GLU A 77 3.22 4.70 11.91
C GLU A 77 3.76 3.28 12.10
N SER A 78 3.07 2.45 12.89
CA SER A 78 3.42 1.03 13.04
C SER A 78 3.32 0.31 11.70
N LEU A 79 2.28 0.57 10.92
CA LEU A 79 2.12 -0.02 9.59
C LEU A 79 3.22 0.44 8.64
N LEU A 80 3.57 1.72 8.67
CA LEU A 80 4.67 2.25 7.85
C LEU A 80 5.99 1.54 8.17
N LYS A 81 6.29 1.34 9.46
CA LYS A 81 7.50 0.62 9.90
C LYS A 81 7.52 -0.82 9.38
N ILE A 82 6.39 -1.51 9.44
CA ILE A 82 6.25 -2.87 8.91
C ILE A 82 6.54 -2.87 7.40
N CYS A 83 5.93 -1.96 6.64
CA CYS A 83 6.14 -1.87 5.20
C CYS A 83 7.61 -1.61 4.86
N LYS A 84 8.26 -0.67 5.54
CA LYS A 84 9.67 -0.34 5.32
C LYS A 84 10.59 -1.51 5.68
N LYS A 85 10.32 -2.20 6.76
CA LYS A 85 11.07 -3.40 7.15
C LYS A 85 10.98 -4.50 6.10
N ILE A 86 9.81 -4.73 5.55
CA ILE A 86 9.60 -5.75 4.50
C ILE A 86 10.35 -5.36 3.23
N GLU A 87 10.30 -4.10 2.82
CA GLU A 87 11.05 -3.60 1.66
C GLU A 87 12.54 -3.87 1.82
N ILE A 88 13.09 -3.61 3.01
CA ILE A 88 14.51 -3.88 3.32
C ILE A 88 14.81 -5.38 3.29
N LEU A 89 13.96 -6.21 3.89
CA LEU A 89 14.12 -7.67 3.89
C LEU A 89 14.13 -8.25 2.48
N LEU A 90 13.40 -7.64 1.55
CA LEU A 90 13.36 -8.04 0.15
C LEU A 90 14.48 -7.43 -0.69
N GLY A 91 15.42 -6.74 -0.05
CA GLY A 91 16.63 -6.28 -0.70
C GLY A 91 16.65 -4.84 -1.17
N ARG A 92 15.74 -3.98 -0.66
CA ARG A 92 15.77 -2.55 -0.99
C ARG A 92 17.05 -1.91 -0.48
N LYS A 93 17.80 -1.33 -1.40
CA LYS A 93 19.03 -0.59 -1.10
C LYS A 93 18.79 0.91 -1.23
N LYS A 94 19.65 1.72 -0.60
CA LYS A 94 19.70 3.15 -0.86
C LYS A 94 20.01 3.37 -2.34
N GLY A 95 19.14 4.09 -3.02
CA GLY A 95 19.29 4.42 -4.43
C GLY A 95 18.59 5.73 -4.73
N LYS A 96 18.63 6.13 -6.00
CA LYS A 96 17.89 7.30 -6.46
C LYS A 96 16.38 7.02 -6.36
N LYS A 97 15.61 8.05 -6.07
CA LYS A 97 14.16 8.01 -6.15
C LYS A 97 13.72 7.46 -7.52
N ASN A 98 12.77 6.55 -7.54
CA ASN A 98 12.24 5.91 -8.73
C ASN A 98 13.18 4.92 -9.46
N ASP A 99 14.26 4.49 -8.83
CA ASP A 99 15.05 3.36 -9.33
C ASP A 99 14.21 2.07 -9.31
N PRO A 100 14.51 1.09 -10.18
CA PRO A 100 13.84 -0.21 -10.14
C PRO A 100 13.94 -0.86 -8.76
N ARG A 101 12.85 -1.51 -8.31
CA ARG A 101 12.74 -2.05 -6.96
C ARG A 101 12.21 -3.47 -6.96
N ILE A 102 12.78 -4.29 -6.07
CA ILE A 102 12.27 -5.63 -5.81
C ILE A 102 10.88 -5.54 -5.21
N CYS A 103 10.67 -4.63 -4.25
CA CYS A 103 9.37 -4.44 -3.62
C CYS A 103 9.16 -2.98 -3.20
N ASP A 104 7.96 -2.50 -3.45
CA ASP A 104 7.48 -1.20 -3.04
C ASP A 104 6.11 -1.39 -2.40
N ILE A 105 5.95 -0.96 -1.15
CA ILE A 105 4.69 -1.09 -0.42
C ILE A 105 4.21 0.29 -0.01
N ASP A 106 3.08 0.72 -0.57
CA ASP A 106 2.45 2.00 -0.26
C ASP A 106 1.21 1.80 0.58
N ILE A 107 1.05 2.61 1.62
CA ILE A 107 -0.22 2.72 2.33
C ILE A 107 -1.10 3.69 1.53
N ILE A 108 -2.15 3.16 0.89
CA ILE A 108 -3.06 3.94 0.07
C ILE A 108 -4.04 4.69 0.95
N ASP A 109 -4.66 3.98 1.88
CA ASP A 109 -5.63 4.52 2.82
C ASP A 109 -5.55 3.78 4.15
N PHE A 110 -5.73 4.51 5.24
CA PHE A 110 -5.76 3.97 6.58
C PHE A 110 -7.04 4.42 7.29
N ASN A 111 -8.06 3.57 7.26
CA ASN A 111 -9.35 3.81 7.91
C ASN A 111 -9.95 5.19 7.56
N LYS A 112 -9.78 5.63 6.33
CA LYS A 112 -10.19 6.96 5.80
C LYS A 112 -9.57 8.14 6.55
N LYS A 113 -8.48 7.92 7.25
CA LYS A 113 -7.80 8.94 8.03
C LYS A 113 -7.06 9.91 7.13
N VAL A 114 -7.16 11.19 7.43
CA VAL A 114 -6.36 12.24 6.79
C VAL A 114 -5.18 12.54 7.72
N LEU A 115 -3.96 12.28 7.27
CA LEU A 115 -2.77 12.42 8.07
C LEU A 115 -1.59 12.85 7.20
N LYS A 116 -0.81 13.79 7.70
CA LYS A 116 0.44 14.18 7.07
C LYS A 116 1.53 14.24 8.13
N VAL A 117 2.47 13.30 8.04
CA VAL A 117 3.70 13.31 8.85
C VAL A 117 4.83 13.70 7.92
N LYS A 118 5.44 14.85 8.19
CA LYS A 118 6.48 15.46 7.33
C LYS A 118 7.60 14.46 7.02
N ASN A 119 7.87 14.26 5.72
CA ASN A 119 8.90 13.36 5.19
C ASN A 119 8.71 11.87 5.53
N LYS A 120 7.55 11.46 6.05
CA LYS A 120 7.28 10.07 6.41
C LYS A 120 6.05 9.51 5.72
N LEU A 121 4.90 10.12 5.91
CA LEU A 121 3.62 9.54 5.54
C LEU A 121 2.60 10.61 5.19
N THR A 122 1.89 10.41 4.10
CA THR A 122 0.71 11.20 3.72
C THR A 122 -0.45 10.24 3.48
N LEU A 123 -1.56 10.46 4.17
CA LEU A 123 -2.79 9.66 4.04
C LEU A 123 -3.97 10.55 3.65
N PRO A 124 -4.78 10.13 2.68
CA PRO A 124 -4.54 9.02 1.77
C PRO A 124 -3.31 9.28 0.89
N HIS A 125 -2.80 8.25 0.22
CA HIS A 125 -1.60 8.39 -0.61
C HIS A 125 -1.75 9.56 -1.57
N LYS A 126 -0.78 10.48 -1.56
CA LYS A 126 -0.89 11.80 -2.21
C LYS A 126 -1.15 11.76 -3.72
N PHE A 127 -0.80 10.67 -4.39
CA PHE A 127 -0.96 10.53 -5.83
C PHE A 127 -2.01 9.50 -6.25
N MET A 128 -2.71 8.84 -5.30
CA MET A 128 -3.61 7.75 -5.66
C MET A 128 -4.70 8.15 -6.66
N HIS A 129 -5.26 9.33 -6.52
CA HIS A 129 -6.35 9.81 -7.37
C HIS A 129 -5.90 10.24 -8.77
N LYS A 130 -4.59 10.28 -9.01
CA LYS A 130 -3.98 10.65 -10.29
C LYS A 130 -3.29 9.46 -10.99
N ARG A 131 -3.26 8.29 -10.35
CA ARG A 131 -2.53 7.11 -10.85
C ARG A 131 -3.50 6.00 -11.20
N ASN A 132 -3.74 5.77 -12.50
CA ASN A 132 -4.60 4.67 -12.96
C ASN A 132 -4.10 3.29 -12.48
N PHE A 133 -2.80 3.11 -12.34
CA PHE A 133 -2.24 1.84 -11.87
C PHE A 133 -2.53 1.57 -10.38
N VAL A 134 -2.98 2.57 -9.64
CA VAL A 134 -3.51 2.42 -8.28
C VAL A 134 -5.04 2.30 -8.32
N LEU A 135 -5.71 3.16 -9.09
CA LEU A 135 -7.17 3.25 -9.11
C LEU A 135 -7.83 2.01 -9.72
N ILE A 136 -7.30 1.47 -10.82
CA ILE A 136 -7.89 0.31 -11.49
C ILE A 136 -7.91 -0.91 -10.56
N PRO A 137 -6.79 -1.37 -9.99
CA PRO A 137 -6.82 -2.49 -9.05
C PRO A 137 -7.58 -2.16 -7.76
N PHE A 138 -7.58 -0.90 -7.32
CA PHE A 138 -8.33 -0.47 -6.15
C PHE A 138 -9.83 -0.67 -6.37
N PHE A 139 -10.37 -0.26 -7.52
CA PHE A 139 -11.80 -0.40 -7.81
C PHE A 139 -12.23 -1.86 -8.05
N GLU A 140 -11.33 -2.76 -8.35
CA GLU A 140 -11.65 -4.19 -8.39
C GLU A 140 -12.15 -4.67 -7.02
N ILE A 141 -11.57 -4.18 -5.93
CA ILE A 141 -11.88 -4.61 -4.57
C ILE A 141 -12.75 -3.62 -3.78
N GLN A 142 -12.88 -2.38 -4.24
CA GLN A 142 -13.70 -1.36 -3.57
C GLN A 142 -14.24 -0.34 -4.57
N LYS A 143 -15.45 -0.58 -5.09
CA LYS A 143 -16.05 0.23 -6.17
C LYS A 143 -16.54 1.60 -5.73
N GLU A 144 -16.92 1.78 -4.47
CA GLU A 144 -17.57 2.99 -3.95
C GLU A 144 -16.76 3.66 -2.83
N TRP A 145 -15.45 3.71 -3.01
CA TRP A 145 -14.60 4.40 -2.03
C TRP A 145 -14.63 5.92 -2.28
N HIS A 146 -14.83 6.68 -1.20
CA HIS A 146 -14.79 8.14 -1.23
C HIS A 146 -13.45 8.64 -0.69
N HIS A 147 -12.77 9.46 -1.47
CA HIS A 147 -11.53 10.09 -1.03
C HIS A 147 -11.84 11.02 0.14
N PRO A 148 -11.18 10.87 1.32
CA PRO A 148 -11.55 11.62 2.52
C PRO A 148 -11.32 13.14 2.42
N ILE A 149 -10.42 13.59 1.54
CA ILE A 149 -10.17 15.03 1.35
C ILE A 149 -11.08 15.60 0.26
N ILE A 150 -11.05 15.04 -0.94
CA ILE A 150 -11.83 15.55 -2.06
C ILE A 150 -13.30 15.10 -2.05
N LYS A 151 -13.63 14.15 -1.20
CA LYS A 151 -15.01 13.65 -0.98
C LYS A 151 -15.74 13.26 -2.26
N LYS A 152 -15.02 12.80 -3.26
CA LYS A 152 -15.56 12.32 -4.53
C LYS A 152 -15.44 10.80 -4.60
N ILE A 153 -16.43 10.16 -5.24
CA ILE A 153 -16.28 8.78 -5.64
C ILE A 153 -15.24 8.74 -6.76
N LEU A 154 -14.16 8.02 -6.53
CA LEU A 154 -13.15 7.80 -7.56
C LEU A 154 -13.60 6.63 -8.43
N LYS A 155 -13.70 6.85 -9.74
CA LYS A 155 -14.06 5.82 -10.71
C LYS A 155 -12.89 5.58 -11.66
N ALA A 156 -12.67 4.31 -11.98
CA ALA A 156 -11.68 3.93 -12.99
C ALA A 156 -12.06 4.44 -14.38
#